data_22a7d2d487afff76828258062d7339c4
#
_entry.id   22a7d2d487afff76828258062d7339c4
#
_cell.length_a   1.000
_cell.length_b   1.000
_cell.length_c   1.000
_cell.angle_alpha   90.00
_cell.angle_beta   90.00
_cell.angle_gamma   90.00
#
_symmetry.space_group_name_H-M   'P 1'
#
loop_
_entity.id
_entity.type
_entity.pdbx_description
1 polymer ?
#
loop_
_entity_poly.entity_id
_entity_poly.type
_entity_poly.pdbx_seq_one_letter_code
_entity_poly.pdbx_strand_id
1 'polypeptide(L)'
;MKCLFFLLPPRPLLPALLVLALLALPACFQLREPEPAATASEWIQPTQIDILLANFTTAVQRVNVANYERAFTGPAYRFGPDPTSAGSSPVLFANWSVPEETTYFSSLRRRTAPAVNHVLTLTDRRDQLYTADSVEVSARYQLRVTQQDTAFRAGLLQGNIRLILRRRSNEWRIIRWTDQRTGPGPCWTDLKKYFSSN
;
A
#
# COMPACT_ATOMS: atom_id res chain seq x y z
N MET A 1 -97.19 -10.00 -14.31
CA MET A 1 -95.90 -9.23 -14.08
C MET A 1 -94.80 -10.19 -13.92
N LYS A 2 -93.91 -10.32 -14.95
CA LYS A 2 -92.79 -11.25 -14.97
C LYS A 2 -91.47 -10.42 -14.78
N CYS A 3 -90.87 -10.57 -13.65
CA CYS A 3 -89.51 -9.96 -13.43
C CYS A 3 -88.49 -10.84 -14.12
N LEU A 4 -87.74 -10.25 -15.06
CA LEU A 4 -86.70 -10.85 -15.78
C LEU A 4 -85.36 -10.50 -15.03
N PHE A 5 -84.74 -11.49 -14.38
CA PHE A 5 -83.42 -11.35 -13.76
C PHE A 5 -82.36 -11.57 -14.83
N PHE A 6 -81.63 -10.50 -15.16
CA PHE A 6 -80.40 -10.63 -16.00
C PHE A 6 -79.24 -11.06 -15.12
N LEU A 7 -78.76 -12.29 -15.29
CA LEU A 7 -77.48 -12.80 -14.74
C LEU A 7 -76.36 -12.29 -15.64
N LEU A 8 -75.49 -11.40 -15.11
CA LEU A 8 -74.24 -11.09 -15.73
C LEU A 8 -73.26 -12.20 -15.44
N PRO A 9 -72.43 -12.66 -16.43
CA PRO A 9 -71.40 -13.68 -16.20
C PRO A 9 -70.21 -13.07 -15.41
N PRO A 10 -69.55 -13.89 -14.55
CA PRO A 10 -68.39 -13.44 -13.82
C PRO A 10 -67.20 -13.22 -14.77
N ARG A 11 -66.71 -12.00 -14.81
CA ARG A 11 -65.50 -11.63 -15.55
C ARG A 11 -64.28 -12.28 -14.89
N PRO A 12 -63.40 -12.95 -15.64
CA PRO A 12 -62.19 -13.56 -15.08
C PRO A 12 -61.12 -12.48 -14.81
N LEU A 13 -61.21 -11.83 -13.65
CA LEU A 13 -60.19 -10.89 -13.17
C LEU A 13 -58.95 -11.58 -12.61
N LEU A 14 -59.02 -12.86 -12.25
CA LEU A 14 -57.95 -13.63 -11.70
C LEU A 14 -56.72 -13.84 -12.64
N PRO A 15 -56.86 -14.14 -13.95
CA PRO A 15 -55.71 -14.33 -14.80
C PRO A 15 -54.93 -13.06 -15.09
N ALA A 16 -55.60 -11.92 -15.11
CA ALA A 16 -54.94 -10.61 -15.34
C ALA A 16 -54.05 -10.19 -14.15
N LEU A 17 -54.43 -10.50 -12.92
CA LEU A 17 -53.67 -10.22 -11.71
C LEU A 17 -52.40 -11.12 -11.61
N LEU A 18 -52.51 -12.38 -12.07
CA LEU A 18 -51.43 -13.33 -12.06
C LEU A 18 -50.32 -12.97 -13.08
N VAL A 19 -50.71 -12.47 -14.26
CA VAL A 19 -49.79 -12.00 -15.30
C VAL A 19 -49.05 -10.74 -14.86
N LEU A 20 -49.74 -9.82 -14.16
CA LEU A 20 -49.15 -8.59 -13.64
C LEU A 20 -48.13 -8.88 -12.53
N ALA A 21 -48.38 -9.90 -11.69
CA ALA A 21 -47.47 -10.31 -10.62
C ALA A 21 -46.18 -10.99 -11.18
N LEU A 22 -46.27 -11.69 -12.30
CA LEU A 22 -45.10 -12.28 -12.96
C LEU A 22 -44.18 -11.25 -13.65
N LEU A 23 -44.72 -10.11 -14.08
CA LEU A 23 -43.97 -9.02 -14.71
C LEU A 23 -43.22 -8.15 -13.68
N ALA A 24 -43.52 -8.25 -12.39
CA ALA A 24 -42.87 -7.50 -11.32
C ALA A 24 -41.59 -8.19 -10.74
N LEU A 25 -41.29 -9.41 -11.15
CA LEU A 25 -40.18 -10.20 -10.62
C LEU A 25 -38.77 -9.91 -11.20
N PRO A 26 -38.58 -9.22 -12.33
CA PRO A 26 -37.21 -8.95 -12.82
C PRO A 26 -36.48 -7.80 -12.10
N ALA A 27 -37.13 -7.04 -11.23
CA ALA A 27 -36.57 -5.81 -10.65
C ALA A 27 -35.53 -6.05 -9.52
N CYS A 28 -35.32 -7.29 -9.07
CA CYS A 28 -34.39 -7.60 -7.99
C CYS A 28 -33.08 -8.30 -8.42
N PHE A 29 -32.90 -8.59 -9.70
CA PHE A 29 -31.62 -9.03 -10.21
C PHE A 29 -30.82 -7.83 -10.71
N GLN A 30 -30.31 -7.01 -9.78
CA GLN A 30 -29.15 -6.17 -10.09
C GLN A 30 -27.98 -7.16 -10.31
N LEU A 31 -27.59 -7.36 -11.56
CA LEU A 31 -26.29 -7.95 -11.85
C LEU A 31 -25.26 -7.06 -11.11
N ARG A 32 -24.73 -7.61 -9.99
CA ARG A 32 -23.59 -7.01 -9.33
C ARG A 32 -22.49 -6.96 -10.38
N GLU A 33 -22.08 -5.75 -10.76
CA GLU A 33 -20.89 -5.60 -11.60
C GLU A 33 -19.78 -6.44 -10.95
N PRO A 34 -19.09 -7.31 -11.70
CA PRO A 34 -17.99 -8.06 -11.14
C PRO A 34 -17.04 -7.04 -10.54
N GLU A 35 -16.80 -7.16 -9.23
CA GLU A 35 -15.74 -6.37 -8.59
C GLU A 35 -14.51 -6.46 -9.48
N PRO A 36 -13.89 -5.31 -9.87
CA PRO A 36 -12.67 -5.35 -10.66
C PRO A 36 -11.75 -6.33 -9.96
N ALA A 37 -11.31 -7.36 -10.69
CA ALA A 37 -10.46 -8.42 -10.15
C ALA A 37 -9.39 -7.73 -9.32
N ALA A 38 -9.37 -8.00 -8.02
CA ALA A 38 -8.38 -7.43 -7.11
C ALA A 38 -7.04 -7.64 -7.80
N THR A 39 -6.40 -6.56 -8.23
CA THR A 39 -5.15 -6.60 -8.98
C THR A 39 -4.28 -7.61 -8.28
N ALA A 40 -3.96 -8.73 -8.94
CA ALA A 40 -3.26 -9.85 -8.33
C ALA A 40 -2.12 -9.27 -7.52
N SER A 41 -2.06 -9.61 -6.24
CA SER A 41 -1.08 -9.03 -5.33
C SER A 41 0.29 -9.21 -5.98
N GLU A 42 0.92 -8.11 -6.41
CA GLU A 42 2.26 -8.12 -7.01
C GLU A 42 3.33 -8.58 -6.01
N TRP A 43 2.89 -8.99 -4.83
CA TRP A 43 3.74 -9.48 -3.76
C TRP A 43 4.09 -10.94 -4.00
N ILE A 44 5.37 -11.21 -4.20
CA ILE A 44 5.91 -12.56 -4.27
C ILE A 44 6.41 -12.94 -2.88
N GLN A 45 6.12 -14.15 -2.41
CA GLN A 45 6.58 -14.62 -1.11
C GLN A 45 8.13 -14.51 -1.01
N PRO A 46 8.69 -13.74 -0.07
CA PRO A 46 10.11 -13.41 -0.03
C PRO A 46 10.95 -14.54 0.59
N THR A 47 11.03 -15.67 -0.09
CA THR A 47 11.87 -16.81 0.30
C THR A 47 13.36 -16.56 0.07
N GLN A 48 13.69 -15.54 -0.71
CA GLN A 48 15.05 -15.07 -1.00
C GLN A 48 15.15 -13.57 -0.73
N ILE A 49 16.36 -13.09 -0.42
CA ILE A 49 16.62 -11.67 -0.16
C ILE A 49 16.29 -10.81 -1.38
N ASP A 50 16.62 -11.29 -2.58
CA ASP A 50 16.36 -10.57 -3.82
C ASP A 50 14.86 -10.37 -4.05
N ILE A 51 14.03 -11.35 -3.71
CA ILE A 51 12.57 -11.26 -3.81
C ILE A 51 12.05 -10.20 -2.81
N LEU A 52 12.55 -10.17 -1.57
CA LEU A 52 12.18 -9.14 -0.60
C LEU A 52 12.52 -7.74 -1.11
N LEU A 53 13.75 -7.55 -1.62
CA LEU A 53 14.20 -6.25 -2.12
C LEU A 53 13.43 -5.82 -3.38
N ALA A 54 13.10 -6.75 -4.27
CA ALA A 54 12.27 -6.48 -5.43
C ALA A 54 10.84 -6.07 -5.02
N ASN A 55 10.23 -6.79 -4.08
CA ASN A 55 8.93 -6.44 -3.52
C ASN A 55 8.94 -5.06 -2.87
N PHE A 56 9.95 -4.77 -2.05
CA PHE A 56 10.12 -3.47 -1.38
C PHE A 56 10.27 -2.34 -2.42
N THR A 57 11.14 -2.52 -3.40
CA THR A 57 11.36 -1.54 -4.47
C THR A 57 10.07 -1.29 -5.26
N THR A 58 9.36 -2.35 -5.66
CA THR A 58 8.08 -2.24 -6.38
C THR A 58 7.02 -1.54 -5.53
N ALA A 59 6.93 -1.87 -4.23
CA ALA A 59 5.99 -1.22 -3.31
C ALA A 59 6.27 0.29 -3.19
N VAL A 60 7.54 0.69 -3.10
CA VAL A 60 7.93 2.11 -3.08
C VAL A 60 7.61 2.79 -4.40
N GLN A 61 7.96 2.18 -5.53
CA GLN A 61 7.72 2.76 -6.85
C GLN A 61 6.24 2.99 -7.13
N ARG A 62 5.39 2.03 -6.77
CA ARG A 62 3.94 2.10 -6.99
C ARG A 62 3.17 2.72 -5.83
N VAL A 63 3.87 3.14 -4.79
CA VAL A 63 3.28 3.66 -3.55
C VAL A 63 2.19 2.73 -2.99
N ASN A 64 2.48 1.42 -3.03
CA ASN A 64 1.57 0.39 -2.53
C ASN A 64 1.78 0.19 -1.03
N VAL A 65 0.91 0.80 -0.22
CA VAL A 65 1.02 0.81 1.24
C VAL A 65 0.99 -0.59 1.84
N ALA A 66 0.09 -1.46 1.37
CA ALA A 66 -0.04 -2.81 1.90
C ALA A 66 1.22 -3.67 1.64
N ASN A 67 1.78 -3.59 0.43
CA ASN A 67 3.00 -4.32 0.10
C ASN A 67 4.24 -3.70 0.77
N TYR A 68 4.26 -2.38 0.95
CA TYR A 68 5.31 -1.70 1.71
C TYR A 68 5.35 -2.19 3.16
N GLU A 69 4.20 -2.22 3.85
CA GLU A 69 4.08 -2.71 5.22
C GLU A 69 4.51 -4.17 5.36
N ARG A 70 4.15 -5.02 4.39
CA ARG A 70 4.54 -6.44 4.37
C ARG A 70 6.05 -6.66 4.36
N ALA A 71 6.85 -5.69 3.91
CA ALA A 71 8.30 -5.84 3.91
C ALA A 71 8.91 -5.87 5.32
N PHE A 72 8.21 -5.37 6.32
CA PHE A 72 8.71 -5.22 7.68
C PHE A 72 8.20 -6.30 8.63
N THR A 73 8.94 -6.54 9.75
CA THR A 73 8.46 -7.41 10.82
C THR A 73 7.80 -6.59 11.91
N GLY A 74 6.48 -6.60 12.05
CA GLY A 74 5.72 -6.08 13.17
C GLY A 74 6.48 -5.34 14.29
N PRO A 75 6.27 -5.66 15.58
CA PRO A 75 6.79 -4.84 16.70
C PRO A 75 8.32 -4.80 16.82
N ALA A 76 9.03 -5.74 16.20
CA ALA A 76 10.50 -5.82 16.29
C ALA A 76 11.22 -4.85 15.34
N TYR A 77 10.53 -4.29 14.36
CA TYR A 77 11.12 -3.35 13.40
C TYR A 77 11.52 -2.04 14.10
N ARG A 78 12.66 -1.48 13.68
CA ARG A 78 13.15 -0.15 14.10
C ARG A 78 13.77 0.58 12.93
N PHE A 79 13.46 1.88 12.85
CA PHE A 79 14.12 2.81 11.94
C PHE A 79 15.21 3.61 12.66
N GLY A 80 16.39 3.73 12.06
CA GLY A 80 17.48 4.61 12.47
C GLY A 80 17.58 5.75 11.47
N PRO A 81 17.17 6.97 11.83
CA PRO A 81 17.21 8.11 10.95
C PRO A 81 18.62 8.63 10.71
N ASP A 82 18.83 9.37 9.63
CA ASP A 82 20.01 10.22 9.45
C ASP A 82 20.11 11.25 10.60
N PRO A 83 21.25 11.34 11.30
CA PRO A 83 21.37 12.20 12.47
C PRO A 83 21.15 13.68 12.17
N THR A 84 21.58 14.17 10.99
CA THR A 84 21.41 15.57 10.59
C THR A 84 19.93 15.90 10.37
N SER A 85 19.23 15.04 9.66
CA SER A 85 17.79 15.20 9.39
C SER A 85 16.94 15.04 10.65
N ALA A 86 17.33 14.13 11.56
CA ALA A 86 16.62 13.87 12.80
C ALA A 86 16.83 14.94 13.85
N GLY A 87 17.98 15.64 13.83
CA GLY A 87 18.39 16.58 14.88
C GLY A 87 17.37 17.70 15.15
N SER A 88 16.59 18.10 14.14
CA SER A 88 15.50 19.08 14.30
C SER A 88 14.15 18.45 14.73
N SER A 89 14.07 17.14 14.88
CA SER A 89 12.84 16.42 15.25
C SER A 89 13.15 15.11 15.98
N PRO A 90 13.94 15.13 17.07
CA PRO A 90 14.44 13.91 17.72
C PRO A 90 13.30 13.03 18.28
N VAL A 91 12.24 13.64 18.79
CA VAL A 91 11.09 12.94 19.37
C VAL A 91 10.34 12.13 18.30
N LEU A 92 10.27 12.65 17.06
CA LEU A 92 9.55 11.96 15.98
C LEU A 92 10.12 10.57 15.70
N PHE A 93 11.44 10.41 15.77
CA PHE A 93 12.11 9.16 15.42
C PHE A 93 12.45 8.27 16.62
N ALA A 94 12.20 8.72 17.86
CA ALA A 94 12.60 8.00 19.07
C ALA A 94 12.06 6.57 19.14
N ASN A 95 10.82 6.35 18.68
CA ASN A 95 10.14 5.06 18.72
C ASN A 95 9.59 4.64 17.35
N TRP A 96 10.26 5.05 16.27
CA TRP A 96 9.80 4.78 14.91
C TRP A 96 9.74 3.28 14.61
N SER A 97 8.55 2.77 14.36
CA SER A 97 8.22 1.37 14.14
C SER A 97 7.33 1.20 12.89
N VAL A 98 6.70 0.05 12.69
CA VAL A 98 5.84 -0.20 11.51
C VAL A 98 4.63 0.74 11.44
N PRO A 99 3.91 1.07 12.53
CA PRO A 99 2.84 2.06 12.48
C PRO A 99 3.27 3.42 11.91
N GLU A 100 4.43 3.94 12.31
CA GLU A 100 4.96 5.20 11.79
C GLU A 100 5.35 5.07 10.31
N GLU A 101 5.94 3.93 9.90
CA GLU A 101 6.20 3.62 8.49
C GLU A 101 4.92 3.65 7.66
N THR A 102 3.87 2.99 8.14
CA THR A 102 2.58 2.92 7.45
C THR A 102 1.90 4.29 7.38
N THR A 103 1.99 5.07 8.46
CA THR A 103 1.42 6.43 8.54
C THR A 103 2.07 7.37 7.52
N TYR A 104 3.40 7.47 7.54
CA TYR A 104 4.09 8.34 6.60
C TYR A 104 3.87 7.90 5.15
N PHE A 105 3.93 6.59 4.88
CA PHE A 105 3.79 6.08 3.52
C PHE A 105 2.36 6.23 2.98
N SER A 106 1.35 6.10 3.84
CA SER A 106 -0.05 6.42 3.53
C SER A 106 -0.25 7.91 3.22
N SER A 107 0.43 8.79 3.97
CA SER A 107 0.42 10.22 3.70
C SER A 107 1.04 10.54 2.34
N LEU A 108 2.19 9.94 2.03
CA LEU A 108 2.84 10.05 0.71
C LEU A 108 1.89 9.55 -0.40
N ARG A 109 1.21 8.41 -0.18
CA ARG A 109 0.25 7.86 -1.16
C ARG A 109 -0.90 8.83 -1.47
N ARG A 110 -1.48 9.47 -0.45
CA ARG A 110 -2.57 10.44 -0.65
C ARG A 110 -2.15 11.65 -1.48
N ARG A 111 -0.86 12.01 -1.45
CA ARG A 111 -0.29 13.16 -2.17
C ARG A 111 0.37 12.77 -3.50
N THR A 112 0.33 11.49 -3.87
CA THR A 112 0.82 10.99 -5.17
C THR A 112 -0.37 10.82 -6.10
N ALA A 113 -0.27 11.37 -7.32
CA ALA A 113 -1.33 11.22 -8.32
C ALA A 113 -1.59 9.74 -8.65
N PRO A 114 -2.83 9.35 -8.96
CA PRO A 114 -3.11 8.03 -9.52
C PRO A 114 -2.25 7.77 -10.75
N ALA A 115 -1.78 6.53 -10.93
CA ALA A 115 -0.94 6.08 -12.04
C ALA A 115 0.45 6.74 -12.14
N VAL A 116 0.87 7.53 -11.15
CA VAL A 116 2.23 8.06 -11.06
C VAL A 116 3.09 7.13 -10.22
N ASN A 117 4.26 6.79 -10.73
CA ASN A 117 5.25 5.97 -10.04
C ASN A 117 6.40 6.83 -9.53
N HIS A 118 6.93 6.46 -8.36
CA HIS A 118 8.26 6.90 -7.93
C HIS A 118 9.33 6.07 -8.64
N VAL A 119 10.57 6.51 -8.58
CA VAL A 119 11.70 5.73 -9.12
C VAL A 119 12.69 5.50 -7.99
N LEU A 120 12.85 4.26 -7.55
CA LEU A 120 13.85 3.84 -6.59
C LEU A 120 14.92 3.00 -7.29
N THR A 121 16.17 3.42 -7.16
CA THR A 121 17.33 2.70 -7.66
C THR A 121 18.25 2.38 -6.47
N LEU A 122 18.66 1.12 -6.35
CA LEU A 122 19.65 0.66 -5.39
C LEU A 122 20.92 0.26 -6.15
N THR A 123 22.06 0.82 -5.77
CA THR A 123 23.37 0.55 -6.38
C THR A 123 24.39 0.17 -5.32
N ASP A 124 25.53 -0.36 -5.72
CA ASP A 124 26.64 -0.71 -4.84
C ASP A 124 26.21 -1.63 -3.68
N ARG A 125 25.27 -2.53 -3.94
CA ARG A 125 24.76 -3.47 -2.94
C ARG A 125 25.86 -4.38 -2.43
N ARG A 126 25.88 -4.55 -1.11
CA ARG A 126 26.73 -5.50 -0.39
C ARG A 126 25.89 -6.22 0.64
N ASP A 127 26.03 -7.53 0.68
CA ASP A 127 25.35 -8.39 1.64
C ASP A 127 26.37 -8.97 2.60
N GLN A 128 26.14 -8.80 3.89
CA GLN A 128 26.96 -9.38 4.96
C GLN A 128 26.12 -10.35 5.77
N LEU A 129 26.46 -11.62 5.69
CA LEU A 129 25.80 -12.66 6.45
C LEU A 129 26.24 -12.59 7.92
N TYR A 130 25.28 -12.50 8.86
CA TYR A 130 25.54 -12.61 10.29
C TYR A 130 25.28 -14.02 10.80
N THR A 131 24.15 -14.63 10.39
CA THR A 131 23.75 -16.02 10.66
C THR A 131 22.99 -16.57 9.46
N ALA A 132 22.66 -17.86 9.46
CA ALA A 132 21.83 -18.46 8.41
C ALA A 132 20.47 -17.75 8.20
N ASP A 133 19.98 -17.05 9.24
CA ASP A 133 18.67 -16.38 9.24
C ASP A 133 18.77 -14.86 9.44
N SER A 134 19.97 -14.26 9.36
CA SER A 134 20.18 -12.83 9.53
C SER A 134 21.26 -12.30 8.60
N VAL A 135 20.91 -11.28 7.82
CA VAL A 135 21.78 -10.65 6.82
C VAL A 135 21.66 -9.13 6.96
N GLU A 136 22.79 -8.45 6.86
CA GLU A 136 22.81 -7.01 6.58
C GLU A 136 22.95 -6.79 5.08
N VAL A 137 22.04 -6.00 4.52
CA VAL A 137 22.12 -5.47 3.15
C VAL A 137 22.43 -3.99 3.24
N SER A 138 23.53 -3.56 2.63
CA SER A 138 23.87 -2.15 2.45
C SER A 138 23.86 -1.79 0.98
N ALA A 139 23.34 -0.60 0.65
CA ALA A 139 23.31 -0.10 -0.72
C ALA A 139 23.28 1.43 -0.72
N ARG A 140 23.71 2.03 -1.81
CA ARG A 140 23.41 3.43 -2.12
C ARG A 140 22.07 3.50 -2.79
N TYR A 141 21.25 4.49 -2.43
CA TYR A 141 19.95 4.68 -3.07
C TYR A 141 19.82 6.05 -3.74
N GLN A 142 19.01 6.07 -4.79
CA GLN A 142 18.42 7.26 -5.37
C GLN A 142 16.91 7.05 -5.43
N LEU A 143 16.15 7.97 -4.84
CA LEU A 143 14.69 7.94 -4.85
C LEU A 143 14.15 9.22 -5.45
N ARG A 144 13.55 9.13 -6.63
CA ARG A 144 12.79 10.21 -7.25
C ARG A 144 11.34 10.11 -6.81
N VAL A 145 10.88 11.13 -6.10
CA VAL A 145 9.49 11.23 -5.62
C VAL A 145 8.72 12.19 -6.52
N THR A 146 7.58 11.73 -7.01
CA THR A 146 6.66 12.57 -7.79
C THR A 146 5.39 12.77 -6.97
N GLN A 147 5.01 14.03 -6.74
CA GLN A 147 3.89 14.45 -5.91
C GLN A 147 2.97 15.39 -6.67
N GLN A 148 1.72 15.51 -6.21
CA GLN A 148 0.75 16.48 -6.73
C GLN A 148 1.01 17.90 -6.23
N ASP A 149 1.53 18.03 -5.02
CA ASP A 149 1.84 19.32 -4.43
C ASP A 149 3.34 19.62 -4.48
N THR A 150 3.69 20.91 -4.44
CA THR A 150 5.07 21.39 -4.47
C THR A 150 5.65 21.62 -3.08
N ALA A 151 4.95 21.21 -2.03
CA ALA A 151 5.33 21.51 -0.65
C ALA A 151 6.62 20.78 -0.25
N PHE A 152 6.76 19.51 -0.66
CA PHE A 152 8.04 18.81 -0.59
C PHE A 152 8.79 18.95 -1.92
N ARG A 153 9.56 20.01 -2.06
CA ARG A 153 10.23 20.38 -3.33
C ARG A 153 11.38 19.48 -3.76
N ALA A 154 11.79 18.55 -2.93
CA ALA A 154 12.90 17.65 -3.22
C ALA A 154 12.45 16.51 -4.16
N GLY A 155 12.65 16.70 -5.46
CA GLY A 155 12.35 15.68 -6.46
C GLY A 155 13.28 14.46 -6.42
N LEU A 156 14.48 14.58 -5.86
CA LEU A 156 15.48 13.51 -5.78
C LEU A 156 16.07 13.46 -4.37
N LEU A 157 15.97 12.27 -3.76
CA LEU A 157 16.59 11.93 -2.48
C LEU A 157 17.74 10.96 -2.70
N GLN A 158 18.82 11.11 -1.94
CA GLN A 158 20.01 10.27 -2.05
C GLN A 158 20.56 9.94 -0.68
N GLY A 159 21.08 8.73 -0.55
CA GLY A 159 21.70 8.28 0.69
C GLY A 159 22.23 6.87 0.61
N ASN A 160 22.72 6.39 1.74
CA ASN A 160 23.01 4.98 1.96
C ASN A 160 21.86 4.38 2.80
N ILE A 161 21.39 3.23 2.38
CA ILE A 161 20.45 2.39 3.12
C ILE A 161 21.21 1.21 3.70
N ARG A 162 20.96 0.90 4.96
CA ARG A 162 21.42 -0.32 5.62
C ARG A 162 20.21 -1.02 6.23
N LEU A 163 19.96 -2.24 5.78
CA LEU A 163 18.83 -3.06 6.19
C LEU A 163 19.35 -4.30 6.93
N ILE A 164 18.88 -4.55 8.14
CA ILE A 164 19.02 -5.85 8.77
C ILE A 164 17.78 -6.66 8.43
N LEU A 165 18.00 -7.78 7.75
CA LEU A 165 16.98 -8.71 7.35
C LEU A 165 17.01 -9.93 8.27
N ARG A 166 15.82 -10.46 8.57
CA ARG A 166 15.67 -11.71 9.33
C ARG A 166 14.70 -12.64 8.62
N ARG A 167 15.10 -13.93 8.58
CA ARG A 167 14.23 -14.99 8.07
C ARG A 167 13.42 -15.59 9.21
N ARG A 168 12.11 -15.70 9.02
CA ARG A 168 11.18 -16.42 9.91
C ARG A 168 10.17 -17.17 9.06
N SER A 169 9.84 -18.40 9.41
CA SER A 169 8.88 -19.23 8.67
C SER A 169 9.15 -19.24 7.16
N ASN A 170 10.43 -19.35 6.78
CA ASN A 170 10.92 -19.33 5.40
C ASN A 170 10.71 -18.02 4.63
N GLU A 171 10.45 -16.90 5.31
CA GLU A 171 10.28 -15.59 4.70
C GLU A 171 11.25 -14.56 5.27
N TRP A 172 11.88 -13.80 4.38
CA TRP A 172 12.72 -12.67 4.76
C TRP A 172 11.88 -11.43 5.04
N ARG A 173 12.25 -10.66 6.08
CA ARG A 173 11.62 -9.39 6.46
C ARG A 173 12.69 -8.42 6.96
N ILE A 174 12.42 -7.11 6.80
CA ILE A 174 13.26 -6.04 7.33
C ILE A 174 12.94 -5.88 8.82
N ILE A 175 13.96 -6.04 9.69
CA ILE A 175 13.83 -5.80 11.14
C ILE A 175 14.47 -4.48 11.57
N ARG A 176 15.39 -3.95 10.78
CA ARG A 176 15.99 -2.63 11.00
C ARG A 176 16.31 -1.99 9.67
N TRP A 177 16.08 -0.69 9.61
CA TRP A 177 16.49 0.15 8.51
C TRP A 177 17.25 1.35 9.08
N THR A 178 18.48 1.58 8.64
CA THR A 178 19.23 2.79 8.94
C THR A 178 19.41 3.59 7.67
N ASP A 179 19.05 4.87 7.71
CA ASP A 179 19.26 5.83 6.63
C ASP A 179 20.44 6.74 6.93
N GLN A 180 21.22 7.06 5.93
CA GLN A 180 22.36 7.95 6.04
C GLN A 180 22.48 8.82 4.80
N ARG A 181 22.49 10.12 4.99
CA ARG A 181 22.71 11.11 3.95
C ARG A 181 24.12 10.98 3.33
N THR A 182 24.25 11.18 2.01
CA THR A 182 25.53 11.14 1.30
C THR A 182 25.96 12.47 0.69
N GLY A 183 25.23 13.55 0.94
CA GLY A 183 25.55 14.87 0.37
C GLY A 183 24.66 15.96 0.99
N PRO A 184 24.68 17.19 0.46
CA PRO A 184 23.89 18.29 0.98
C PRO A 184 22.39 18.18 0.69
N GLY A 185 22.02 17.33 -0.26
CA GLY A 185 20.62 17.09 -0.66
C GLY A 185 19.81 16.33 0.40
N PRO A 186 18.50 16.23 0.22
CA PRO A 186 17.62 15.50 1.13
C PRO A 186 17.85 13.99 1.04
N CYS A 187 17.60 13.30 2.16
CA CYS A 187 17.63 11.85 2.28
C CYS A 187 16.23 11.30 2.62
N TRP A 188 16.11 9.98 2.79
CA TRP A 188 14.83 9.36 3.07
C TRP A 188 14.26 9.75 4.45
N THR A 189 15.12 10.05 5.41
CA THR A 189 14.70 10.61 6.71
C THR A 189 13.92 11.92 6.56
N ASP A 190 14.34 12.80 5.63
CA ASP A 190 13.63 14.06 5.36
C ASP A 190 12.23 13.81 4.77
N LEU A 191 12.11 12.81 3.89
CA LEU A 191 10.82 12.40 3.32
C LEU A 191 9.88 11.90 4.43
N LYS A 192 10.37 10.98 5.27
CA LYS A 192 9.60 10.44 6.39
C LYS A 192 9.15 11.53 7.34
N LYS A 193 10.05 12.43 7.73
CA LYS A 193 9.75 13.57 8.57
C LYS A 193 8.63 14.43 7.98
N TYR A 194 8.74 14.80 6.73
CA TYR A 194 7.77 15.67 6.07
C TYR A 194 6.37 15.05 6.05
N PHE A 195 6.25 13.78 5.61
CA PHE A 195 4.95 13.11 5.46
C PHE A 195 4.38 12.53 6.76
N SER A 196 5.10 12.62 7.88
CA SER A 196 4.58 12.25 9.20
C SER A 196 4.10 13.46 10.00
N SER A 197 4.55 14.68 9.63
CA SER A 197 4.21 15.92 10.35
C SER A 197 3.09 16.72 9.65
N ASN A 198 2.66 16.30 8.48
CA ASN A 198 1.66 16.92 7.63
C ASN A 198 0.70 15.84 7.11
#